data_dd387e77891be0f337ea4aa99c1e7ef0
#
_entry.id   dd387e77891be0f337ea4aa99c1e7ef0
#
_cell.length_a   1.000
_cell.length_b   1.000
_cell.length_c   1.000
_cell.angle_alpha   90.00
_cell.angle_beta   90.00
_cell.angle_gamma   90.00
#
_symmetry.space_group_name_H-M   'P 1'
#
loop_
_entity.id
_entity.type
_entity.pdbx_description
1 polymer ?
#
loop_
_entity_poly.entity_id
_entity_poly.type
_entity_poly.pdbx_seq_one_letter_code
_entity_poly.pdbx_strand_id
1 'polypeptide(L)'
;MRQIRGKLYTEAFRFETGILSIEDSRIVAVESCGEDELTAAERERYILPGLVDVHFHGCAGYDLCDGTITALRAMASYELSHGITSICPATMTLSKEQLTDICAVCASAVKAEMFNGEIPLSDILRGIYLEGPFLSVEKRGAQNRAFIQKPDLEMLTGLQKAAGGLIRIVAIAPEIEGAMDCIRKGREAFCFSVAHTCADYDTASVAFEAGARHVTHLYNAMPPFTHRKPGVVGAAAENGGVTAELICDGIHIHPSVVRSTFKIFGAERIVLISDSMRAAGMGDGTYTLGGQDVCVNGNLAELSDGTIAGSVTNLYDCMLTAIRMGVPREEAVRAATFNPAALIGIDAECGSLQAGKKADILVADKDFCLKEVIKSGITTMIR
;
A
#
# COMPACT_ATOMS: atom_id res chain seq x y z
N MET A 1 -0.09 -31.83 2.78
CA MET A 1 -1.28 -31.01 2.40
C MET A 1 -1.98 -30.54 3.66
N ARG A 2 -2.23 -29.23 3.79
CA ARG A 2 -2.94 -28.59 4.91
C ARG A 2 -4.28 -28.07 4.40
N GLN A 3 -5.35 -28.21 5.18
CA GLN A 3 -6.67 -27.65 4.86
C GLN A 3 -7.09 -26.61 5.90
N ILE A 4 -7.69 -25.53 5.44
CA ILE A 4 -8.30 -24.48 6.26
C ILE A 4 -9.76 -24.34 5.80
N ARG A 5 -10.69 -24.36 6.76
CA ARG A 5 -12.13 -24.37 6.51
C ARG A 5 -12.79 -23.15 7.13
N GLY A 6 -13.77 -22.57 6.45
CA GLY A 6 -14.49 -21.39 6.92
C GLY A 6 -15.13 -20.59 5.80
N LYS A 7 -15.30 -19.28 6.01
CA LYS A 7 -15.79 -18.33 5.03
C LYS A 7 -14.61 -17.79 4.24
N LEU A 8 -14.41 -18.27 3.02
CA LEU A 8 -13.32 -17.90 2.13
C LEU A 8 -13.69 -16.63 1.36
N TYR A 9 -12.77 -15.67 1.29
CA TYR A 9 -12.89 -14.53 0.37
C TYR A 9 -12.54 -14.96 -1.05
N THR A 10 -13.56 -15.21 -1.86
CA THR A 10 -13.43 -15.82 -3.18
C THR A 10 -13.08 -14.79 -4.27
N GLU A 11 -12.79 -15.29 -5.49
CA GLU A 11 -12.56 -14.47 -6.69
C GLU A 11 -13.77 -13.61 -7.10
N ALA A 12 -14.96 -13.99 -6.64
CA ALA A 12 -16.17 -13.17 -6.82
C ALA A 12 -16.21 -11.98 -5.86
N PHE A 13 -15.13 -11.74 -5.11
CA PHE A 13 -15.01 -10.66 -4.10
C PHE A 13 -16.11 -10.70 -3.05
N ARG A 14 -16.45 -11.90 -2.56
CA ARG A 14 -17.42 -12.13 -1.51
C ARG A 14 -17.02 -13.31 -0.65
N PHE A 15 -17.59 -13.41 0.55
CA PHE A 15 -17.35 -14.53 1.45
C PHE A 15 -18.28 -15.70 1.13
N GLU A 16 -17.71 -16.87 0.90
CA GLU A 16 -18.42 -18.11 0.63
C GLU A 16 -17.86 -19.24 1.53
N THR A 17 -18.74 -20.13 1.97
CA THR A 17 -18.34 -21.29 2.78
C THR A 17 -17.51 -22.26 1.92
N GLY A 18 -16.35 -22.67 2.44
CA GLY A 18 -15.48 -23.53 1.65
C GLY A 18 -14.26 -24.08 2.38
N ILE A 19 -13.45 -24.79 1.63
CA ILE A 19 -12.22 -25.46 2.05
C ILE A 19 -11.08 -24.95 1.17
N LEU A 20 -10.03 -24.44 1.81
CA LEU A 20 -8.79 -24.04 1.18
C LEU A 20 -7.74 -25.11 1.45
N SER A 21 -7.15 -25.68 0.41
CA SER A 21 -6.08 -26.66 0.50
C SER A 21 -4.75 -26.07 0.11
N ILE A 22 -3.73 -26.30 0.93
CA ILE A 22 -2.36 -25.79 0.78
C ILE A 22 -1.41 -26.97 0.67
N GLU A 23 -0.49 -26.90 -0.26
CA GLU A 23 0.65 -27.80 -0.38
C GLU A 23 1.93 -26.98 -0.59
N ASP A 24 2.92 -27.20 0.26
CA ASP A 24 4.14 -26.40 0.30
C ASP A 24 3.82 -24.90 0.41
N SER A 25 4.26 -24.11 -0.56
CA SER A 25 4.10 -22.66 -0.58
C SER A 25 2.86 -22.16 -1.35
N ARG A 26 2.01 -23.09 -1.86
CA ARG A 26 0.93 -22.74 -2.79
C ARG A 26 -0.45 -23.22 -2.36
N ILE A 27 -1.46 -22.47 -2.76
CA ILE A 27 -2.85 -22.90 -2.74
C ILE A 27 -3.03 -23.91 -3.89
N VAL A 28 -3.51 -25.11 -3.57
CA VAL A 28 -3.73 -26.16 -4.59
C VAL A 28 -5.20 -26.34 -4.94
N ALA A 29 -6.12 -26.03 -4.01
CA ALA A 29 -7.55 -26.05 -4.26
C ALA A 29 -8.30 -25.03 -3.42
N VAL A 30 -9.39 -24.52 -3.98
CA VAL A 30 -10.42 -23.72 -3.30
C VAL A 30 -11.76 -24.31 -3.68
N GLU A 31 -12.44 -24.94 -2.72
CA GLU A 31 -13.65 -25.73 -2.97
C GLU A 31 -14.78 -25.21 -2.09
N SER A 32 -15.98 -25.07 -2.67
CA SER A 32 -17.19 -24.77 -1.90
C SER A 32 -17.61 -26.00 -1.09
N CYS A 33 -18.15 -25.79 0.09
CA CYS A 33 -18.74 -26.85 0.89
C CYS A 33 -20.05 -26.37 1.59
N GLY A 34 -20.84 -27.31 2.10
CA GLY A 34 -22.03 -27.00 2.86
C GLY A 34 -21.68 -26.44 4.26
N GLU A 35 -22.56 -25.62 4.85
CA GLU A 35 -22.38 -25.16 6.23
C GLU A 35 -22.41 -26.32 7.25
N ASP A 36 -23.12 -27.41 6.93
CA ASP A 36 -23.22 -28.63 7.71
C ASP A 36 -21.91 -29.44 7.76
N GLU A 37 -21.03 -29.22 6.79
CA GLU A 37 -19.70 -29.82 6.76
C GLU A 37 -18.68 -29.10 7.67
N LEU A 38 -19.05 -27.93 8.22
CA LEU A 38 -18.22 -27.11 9.09
C LEU A 38 -18.59 -27.30 10.57
N THR A 39 -17.58 -27.33 11.42
CA THR A 39 -17.75 -27.17 12.86
C THR A 39 -18.27 -25.77 13.21
N ALA A 40 -18.82 -25.60 14.43
CA ALA A 40 -19.30 -24.30 14.89
C ALA A 40 -18.18 -23.22 14.85
N ALA A 41 -16.95 -23.59 15.21
CA ALA A 41 -15.82 -22.67 15.18
C ALA A 41 -15.39 -22.30 13.75
N GLU A 42 -15.49 -23.23 12.79
CA GLU A 42 -15.16 -22.97 11.38
C GLU A 42 -16.20 -22.07 10.71
N ARG A 43 -17.47 -22.14 11.08
CA ARG A 43 -18.54 -21.24 10.56
C ARG A 43 -18.32 -19.78 10.96
N GLU A 44 -17.61 -19.52 12.05
CA GLU A 44 -17.27 -18.17 12.52
C GLU A 44 -15.90 -17.69 12.03
N ARG A 45 -15.18 -18.52 11.25
CA ARG A 45 -13.85 -18.21 10.74
C ARG A 45 -13.90 -17.57 9.37
N TYR A 46 -13.19 -16.45 9.22
CA TYR A 46 -12.96 -15.77 7.94
C TYR A 46 -11.56 -16.05 7.44
N ILE A 47 -11.43 -16.37 6.16
CA ILE A 47 -10.18 -16.68 5.49
C ILE A 47 -10.00 -15.69 4.36
N LEU A 48 -8.96 -14.85 4.47
CA LEU A 48 -8.67 -13.76 3.56
C LEU A 48 -7.32 -13.99 2.88
N PRO A 49 -7.10 -13.42 1.67
CA PRO A 49 -5.74 -13.26 1.15
C PRO A 49 -4.91 -12.41 2.10
N GLY A 50 -3.60 -12.62 2.12
CA GLY A 50 -2.67 -11.72 2.78
C GLY A 50 -2.78 -10.31 2.22
N LEU A 51 -2.70 -9.30 3.11
CA LEU A 51 -2.79 -7.90 2.71
C LEU A 51 -1.54 -7.46 1.94
N VAL A 52 -1.71 -6.44 1.11
CA VAL A 52 -0.64 -5.84 0.30
C VAL A 52 -0.60 -4.34 0.58
N ASP A 53 0.42 -3.87 1.31
CA ASP A 53 0.62 -2.44 1.53
C ASP A 53 1.59 -1.88 0.50
N VAL A 54 1.09 -0.99 -0.34
CA VAL A 54 1.88 -0.41 -1.44
C VAL A 54 2.41 0.98 -1.12
N HIS A 55 2.03 1.55 0.02
CA HIS A 55 2.47 2.87 0.42
C HIS A 55 2.58 3.00 1.95
N PHE A 56 3.78 2.93 2.47
CA PHE A 56 4.16 3.26 3.84
C PHE A 56 5.65 3.57 3.90
N HIS A 57 6.07 4.45 4.80
CA HIS A 57 7.48 4.86 4.94
C HIS A 57 8.24 3.98 5.92
N GLY A 58 7.57 3.58 7.00
CA GLY A 58 8.22 2.81 8.04
C GLY A 58 7.27 2.32 9.13
N CYS A 59 7.82 1.52 10.05
CA CYS A 59 7.15 1.00 11.24
C CYS A 59 8.18 0.44 12.22
N ALA A 60 7.77 0.17 13.46
CA ALA A 60 8.60 -0.44 14.52
C ALA A 60 9.95 0.27 14.76
N GLY A 61 9.98 1.59 14.61
CA GLY A 61 11.18 2.42 14.80
C GLY A 61 12.07 2.58 13.57
N TYR A 62 11.77 1.91 12.46
CA TYR A 62 12.57 1.89 11.23
C TYR A 62 11.83 2.55 10.07
N ASP A 63 12.59 2.95 9.04
CA ASP A 63 12.14 3.63 7.84
C ASP A 63 12.88 3.09 6.62
N LEU A 64 12.24 3.05 5.45
CA LEU A 64 12.92 2.64 4.21
C LEU A 64 14.17 3.50 3.94
N CYS A 65 14.08 4.80 4.28
CA CYS A 65 15.16 5.76 4.09
C CYS A 65 16.36 5.56 5.04
N ASP A 66 16.26 4.66 6.02
CA ASP A 66 17.42 4.20 6.79
C ASP A 66 18.43 3.43 5.91
N GLY A 67 17.99 2.94 4.75
CA GLY A 67 18.84 2.33 3.73
C GLY A 67 19.60 1.09 4.22
N THR A 68 19.01 0.28 5.11
CA THR A 68 19.69 -0.88 5.70
C THR A 68 18.85 -2.16 5.62
N ILE A 69 19.52 -3.30 5.51
CA ILE A 69 18.85 -4.62 5.55
C ILE A 69 18.15 -4.83 6.90
N THR A 70 18.70 -4.30 7.98
CA THR A 70 18.11 -4.37 9.32
C THR A 70 16.73 -3.69 9.34
N ALA A 71 16.62 -2.49 8.76
CA ALA A 71 15.36 -1.78 8.64
C ALA A 71 14.34 -2.57 7.81
N LEU A 72 14.75 -3.08 6.65
CA LEU A 72 13.88 -3.90 5.79
C LEU A 72 13.34 -5.15 6.51
N ARG A 73 14.18 -5.84 7.27
CA ARG A 73 13.78 -7.01 8.06
C ARG A 73 12.83 -6.66 9.20
N ALA A 74 13.11 -5.57 9.91
CA ALA A 74 12.25 -5.12 11.02
C ALA A 74 10.87 -4.71 10.51
N MET A 75 10.80 -3.93 9.43
CA MET A 75 9.55 -3.57 8.77
C MET A 75 8.79 -4.81 8.28
N ALA A 76 9.46 -5.73 7.57
CA ALA A 76 8.84 -6.98 7.12
C ALA A 76 8.29 -7.82 8.28
N SER A 77 9.00 -7.88 9.41
CA SER A 77 8.53 -8.59 10.61
C SER A 77 7.29 -7.97 11.22
N TYR A 78 7.28 -6.63 11.33
CA TYR A 78 6.12 -5.90 11.84
C TYR A 78 4.90 -6.10 10.94
N GLU A 79 5.05 -5.87 9.64
CA GLU A 79 3.98 -5.99 8.65
C GLU A 79 3.39 -7.42 8.62
N LEU A 80 4.24 -8.45 8.58
CA LEU A 80 3.79 -9.85 8.65
C LEU A 80 3.02 -10.14 9.93
N SER A 81 3.44 -9.62 11.07
CA SER A 81 2.74 -9.82 12.35
C SER A 81 1.34 -9.20 12.38
N HIS A 82 1.05 -8.28 11.44
CA HIS A 82 -0.24 -7.62 11.26
C HIS A 82 -1.00 -8.10 10.02
N GLY A 83 -0.52 -9.19 9.36
CA GLY A 83 -1.21 -9.78 8.22
C GLY A 83 -0.90 -9.14 6.87
N ILE A 84 0.05 -8.22 6.82
CA ILE A 84 0.52 -7.64 5.56
C ILE A 84 1.64 -8.55 5.02
N THR A 85 1.31 -9.35 4.01
CA THR A 85 2.20 -10.40 3.49
C THR A 85 3.06 -9.94 2.32
N SER A 86 2.72 -8.80 1.72
CA SER A 86 3.49 -8.19 0.64
C SER A 86 3.57 -6.68 0.86
N ILE A 87 4.76 -6.12 0.71
CA ILE A 87 5.03 -4.70 0.96
C ILE A 87 5.70 -4.04 -0.23
N CYS A 88 5.36 -2.76 -0.45
CA CYS A 88 6.02 -1.87 -1.38
C CYS A 88 6.29 -0.53 -0.65
N PRO A 89 7.31 -0.49 0.23
CA PRO A 89 7.57 0.68 1.05
C PRO A 89 7.97 1.90 0.23
N ALA A 90 7.65 3.09 0.74
CA ALA A 90 7.85 4.36 0.08
C ALA A 90 9.12 5.08 0.58
N THR A 91 9.87 5.67 -0.37
CA THR A 91 10.93 6.62 -0.03
C THR A 91 10.34 7.98 0.32
N MET A 92 11.11 8.79 1.03
CA MET A 92 10.89 10.23 1.10
C MET A 92 11.64 10.94 -0.04
N THR A 93 11.37 12.24 -0.21
CA THR A 93 12.14 13.12 -1.11
C THR A 93 13.56 13.32 -0.57
N LEU A 94 14.53 12.71 -1.23
CA LEU A 94 15.95 12.67 -0.87
C LEU A 94 16.83 13.03 -2.07
N SER A 95 18.15 13.14 -1.87
CA SER A 95 19.09 13.30 -2.96
C SER A 95 19.14 12.06 -3.87
N LYS A 96 19.57 12.25 -5.13
CA LYS A 96 19.74 11.14 -6.08
C LYS A 96 20.66 10.05 -5.53
N GLU A 97 21.72 10.44 -4.86
CA GLU A 97 22.70 9.52 -4.27
C GLU A 97 22.05 8.67 -3.19
N GLN A 98 21.35 9.29 -2.24
CA GLN A 98 20.63 8.58 -1.17
C GLN A 98 19.58 7.61 -1.73
N LEU A 99 18.77 8.06 -2.70
CA LEU A 99 17.79 7.19 -3.36
C LEU A 99 18.45 6.01 -4.08
N THR A 100 19.63 6.24 -4.71
CA THR A 100 20.38 5.18 -5.38
C THR A 100 20.85 4.13 -4.38
N ASP A 101 21.40 4.56 -3.24
CA ASP A 101 21.88 3.66 -2.19
C ASP A 101 20.73 2.84 -1.58
N ILE A 102 19.59 3.46 -1.27
CA ILE A 102 18.39 2.77 -0.78
C ILE A 102 17.93 1.72 -1.80
N CYS A 103 17.81 2.09 -3.07
CA CYS A 103 17.44 1.19 -4.15
C CYS A 103 18.40 -0.01 -4.26
N ALA A 104 19.71 0.23 -4.16
CA ALA A 104 20.72 -0.83 -4.23
C ALA A 104 20.64 -1.79 -3.04
N VAL A 105 20.38 -1.27 -1.82
CA VAL A 105 20.15 -2.10 -0.63
C VAL A 105 18.91 -2.99 -0.81
N CYS A 106 17.79 -2.45 -1.28
CA CYS A 106 16.59 -3.24 -1.56
C CYS A 106 16.86 -4.33 -2.60
N ALA A 107 17.54 -3.99 -3.70
CA ALA A 107 17.91 -4.95 -4.75
C ALA A 107 18.84 -6.07 -4.24
N SER A 108 19.77 -5.74 -3.34
CA SER A 108 20.65 -6.72 -2.70
C SER A 108 19.85 -7.63 -1.76
N ALA A 109 18.98 -7.03 -0.95
CA ALA A 109 18.18 -7.75 0.04
C ALA A 109 17.26 -8.80 -0.60
N VAL A 110 16.54 -8.47 -1.67
CA VAL A 110 15.65 -9.43 -2.33
C VAL A 110 16.39 -10.56 -3.04
N LYS A 111 17.66 -10.39 -3.34
CA LYS A 111 18.49 -11.43 -3.99
C LYS A 111 19.10 -12.43 -3.02
N ALA A 112 19.45 -11.99 -1.82
CA ALA A 112 20.31 -12.75 -0.94
C ALA A 112 19.69 -13.05 0.43
N GLU A 113 18.68 -12.28 0.86
CA GLU A 113 18.19 -12.36 2.22
C GLU A 113 17.00 -13.30 2.38
N MET A 114 17.02 -14.07 3.47
CA MET A 114 15.91 -14.90 3.92
C MET A 114 15.29 -14.27 5.17
N PHE A 115 13.97 -14.18 5.20
CA PHE A 115 13.23 -13.85 6.40
C PHE A 115 13.11 -15.10 7.27
N ASN A 116 13.56 -15.03 8.52
CA ASN A 116 13.58 -16.15 9.48
C ASN A 116 14.20 -17.46 8.95
N GLY A 117 15.07 -17.37 7.93
CA GLY A 117 15.74 -18.53 7.35
C GLY A 117 14.92 -19.40 6.40
N GLU A 118 13.62 -19.13 6.25
CA GLU A 118 12.69 -19.98 5.49
C GLU A 118 12.00 -19.26 4.34
N ILE A 119 11.64 -17.98 4.51
CA ILE A 119 10.90 -17.20 3.52
C ILE A 119 11.88 -16.25 2.81
N PRO A 120 12.00 -16.28 1.46
CA PRO A 120 12.79 -15.28 0.76
C PRO A 120 12.23 -13.87 1.01
N LEU A 121 13.12 -12.90 1.31
CA LEU A 121 12.67 -11.51 1.49
C LEU A 121 12.00 -10.96 0.22
N SER A 122 12.36 -11.47 -0.96
CA SER A 122 11.69 -11.19 -2.23
C SER A 122 10.20 -11.57 -2.26
N ASP A 123 9.78 -12.47 -1.39
CA ASP A 123 8.37 -12.84 -1.28
C ASP A 123 7.56 -11.80 -0.49
N ILE A 124 8.23 -11.03 0.34
CA ILE A 124 7.63 -9.99 1.20
C ILE A 124 7.82 -8.61 0.56
N LEU A 125 9.07 -8.19 0.27
CA LEU A 125 9.39 -6.93 -0.39
C LEU A 125 9.14 -7.06 -1.89
N ARG A 126 8.00 -6.53 -2.36
CA ARG A 126 7.50 -6.72 -3.73
C ARG A 126 7.73 -5.53 -4.64
N GLY A 127 8.16 -4.42 -4.08
CA GLY A 127 8.44 -3.20 -4.82
C GLY A 127 8.97 -2.08 -3.95
N ILE A 128 9.23 -0.95 -4.60
CA ILE A 128 9.56 0.34 -4.00
C ILE A 128 8.60 1.37 -4.59
N TYR A 129 8.07 2.22 -3.73
CA TYR A 129 7.33 3.41 -4.12
C TYR A 129 8.27 4.62 -4.03
N LEU A 130 8.51 5.33 -5.11
CA LEU A 130 9.23 6.61 -5.07
C LEU A 130 8.24 7.74 -4.78
N GLU A 131 8.12 8.16 -3.52
CA GLU A 131 7.36 9.33 -3.13
C GLU A 131 8.24 10.59 -3.13
N GLY A 132 8.33 11.19 -4.29
CA GLY A 132 9.30 12.23 -4.61
C GLY A 132 10.48 11.70 -5.43
N PRO A 133 11.34 12.60 -5.90
CA PRO A 133 11.44 14.04 -5.61
C PRO A 133 10.65 14.96 -6.56
N PHE A 134 9.78 14.47 -7.42
CA PHE A 134 9.10 15.21 -8.49
C PHE A 134 7.77 15.82 -8.05
N LEU A 135 7.78 16.54 -6.93
CA LEU A 135 6.61 17.04 -6.23
C LEU A 135 6.50 18.56 -6.27
N SER A 136 5.29 19.09 -6.03
CA SER A 136 5.08 20.53 -5.85
C SER A 136 5.66 21.00 -4.52
N VAL A 137 6.45 22.06 -4.56
CA VAL A 137 6.99 22.71 -3.35
C VAL A 137 5.87 23.21 -2.44
N GLU A 138 4.75 23.68 -3.02
CA GLU A 138 3.61 24.23 -2.28
C GLU A 138 2.80 23.14 -1.59
N LYS A 139 2.78 21.94 -2.13
CA LYS A 139 2.04 20.77 -1.62
C LYS A 139 2.95 19.68 -1.06
N ARG A 140 4.16 20.04 -0.67
CA ARG A 140 5.18 19.08 -0.23
C ARG A 140 4.82 18.29 1.04
N GLY A 141 3.90 18.79 1.89
CA GLY A 141 3.63 18.15 3.19
C GLY A 141 4.93 17.99 4.00
N ALA A 142 5.19 16.79 4.48
CA ALA A 142 6.39 16.43 5.24
C ALA A 142 7.64 16.15 4.34
N GLN A 143 7.53 16.32 3.01
CA GLN A 143 8.64 16.09 2.09
C GLN A 143 9.69 17.19 2.18
N ASN A 144 10.98 16.84 2.09
CA ASN A 144 12.09 17.79 2.22
C ASN A 144 12.23 18.69 0.99
N ARG A 145 11.93 19.98 1.15
CA ARG A 145 11.99 20.97 0.08
C ARG A 145 13.37 21.02 -0.63
N ALA A 146 14.45 20.78 0.10
CA ALA A 146 15.80 20.91 -0.45
C ALA A 146 16.09 19.93 -1.60
N PHE A 147 15.36 18.81 -1.67
CA PHE A 147 15.57 17.74 -2.65
C PHE A 147 14.45 17.66 -3.68
N ILE A 148 13.41 18.52 -3.60
CA ILE A 148 12.39 18.61 -4.65
C ILE A 148 13.04 19.13 -5.93
N GLN A 149 12.76 18.44 -7.05
CA GLN A 149 13.34 18.78 -8.35
C GLN A 149 12.36 18.50 -9.49
N LYS A 150 12.71 18.98 -10.67
CA LYS A 150 11.95 18.71 -11.89
C LYS A 150 12.04 17.21 -12.25
N PRO A 151 10.96 16.66 -12.86
CA PRO A 151 10.96 15.29 -13.36
C PRO A 151 12.12 15.00 -14.31
N ASP A 152 12.82 13.91 -14.05
CA ASP A 152 14.00 13.44 -14.78
C ASP A 152 13.89 11.95 -15.05
N LEU A 153 13.57 11.57 -16.29
CA LEU A 153 13.44 10.17 -16.69
C LEU A 153 14.78 9.43 -16.72
N GLU A 154 15.89 10.12 -16.96
CA GLU A 154 17.23 9.51 -16.91
C GLU A 154 17.56 9.12 -15.46
N MET A 155 17.28 10.00 -14.50
CA MET A 155 17.39 9.69 -13.07
C MET A 155 16.53 8.49 -12.70
N LEU A 156 15.24 8.47 -13.08
CA LEU A 156 14.33 7.34 -12.82
C LEU A 156 14.86 6.02 -13.38
N THR A 157 15.37 6.04 -14.61
CA THR A 157 15.96 4.88 -15.26
C THR A 157 17.20 4.38 -14.50
N GLY A 158 18.02 5.32 -14.03
CA GLY A 158 19.19 5.01 -13.19
C GLY A 158 18.78 4.38 -11.85
N LEU A 159 17.78 4.94 -11.17
CA LEU A 159 17.23 4.40 -9.93
C LEU A 159 16.60 3.01 -10.15
N GLN A 160 15.85 2.81 -11.22
CA GLN A 160 15.27 1.50 -11.55
C GLN A 160 16.34 0.43 -11.77
N LYS A 161 17.45 0.80 -12.41
CA LYS A 161 18.60 -0.09 -12.58
C LYS A 161 19.24 -0.44 -11.25
N ALA A 162 19.45 0.56 -10.37
CA ALA A 162 19.98 0.35 -9.02
C ALA A 162 19.05 -0.53 -8.18
N ALA A 163 17.74 -0.31 -8.29
CA ALA A 163 16.70 -1.10 -7.63
C ALA A 163 16.53 -2.52 -8.19
N GLY A 164 17.23 -2.88 -9.27
CA GLY A 164 17.06 -4.20 -9.91
C GLY A 164 15.64 -4.45 -10.45
N GLY A 165 14.92 -3.39 -10.83
CA GLY A 165 13.55 -3.48 -11.33
C GLY A 165 12.45 -3.39 -10.26
N LEU A 166 12.77 -3.05 -9.03
CA LEU A 166 11.80 -3.03 -7.92
C LEU A 166 10.93 -1.76 -7.86
N ILE A 167 11.28 -0.65 -8.53
CA ILE A 167 10.44 0.53 -8.51
C ILE A 167 9.15 0.22 -9.25
N ARG A 168 8.02 0.30 -8.53
CA ARG A 168 6.68 0.02 -9.06
C ARG A 168 5.88 1.29 -9.31
N ILE A 169 5.91 2.21 -8.35
CA ILE A 169 5.11 3.44 -8.38
C ILE A 169 6.05 4.64 -8.26
N VAL A 170 5.73 5.70 -8.99
CA VAL A 170 6.46 6.97 -8.97
C VAL A 170 5.47 8.12 -8.78
N ALA A 171 5.57 8.80 -7.63
CA ALA A 171 4.80 10.01 -7.36
C ALA A 171 5.31 11.18 -8.21
N ILE A 172 4.38 11.93 -8.80
CA ILE A 172 4.70 13.06 -9.64
C ILE A 172 3.61 14.15 -9.56
N ALA A 173 4.03 15.41 -9.45
CA ALA A 173 3.14 16.56 -9.59
C ALA A 173 3.07 16.97 -11.07
N PRO A 174 1.91 16.79 -11.73
CA PRO A 174 1.81 16.91 -13.17
C PRO A 174 1.95 18.35 -13.69
N GLU A 175 1.74 19.36 -12.85
CA GLU A 175 1.94 20.77 -13.20
C GLU A 175 3.41 21.18 -13.32
N ILE A 176 4.34 20.37 -12.86
CA ILE A 176 5.76 20.68 -12.92
C ILE A 176 6.27 20.52 -14.36
N GLU A 177 7.07 21.49 -14.79
CA GLU A 177 7.69 21.46 -16.12
C GLU A 177 8.45 20.15 -16.37
N GLY A 178 8.12 19.48 -17.48
CA GLY A 178 8.68 18.19 -17.87
C GLY A 178 7.89 16.96 -17.35
N ALA A 179 6.91 17.13 -16.44
CA ALA A 179 6.15 16.02 -15.88
C ALA A 179 5.38 15.23 -16.93
N MET A 180 4.66 15.92 -17.83
CA MET A 180 3.87 15.28 -18.89
C MET A 180 4.73 14.44 -19.83
N ASP A 181 5.93 14.92 -20.15
CA ASP A 181 6.88 14.19 -21.00
C ASP A 181 7.47 12.99 -20.27
N CYS A 182 7.78 13.15 -18.98
CA CYS A 182 8.27 12.06 -18.13
C CYS A 182 7.22 10.95 -18.02
N ILE A 183 5.95 11.30 -17.75
CA ILE A 183 4.84 10.34 -17.70
C ILE A 183 4.71 9.62 -19.05
N ARG A 184 4.58 10.36 -20.14
CA ARG A 184 4.33 9.79 -21.48
C ARG A 184 5.43 8.82 -21.92
N LYS A 185 6.69 9.15 -21.65
CA LYS A 185 7.85 8.35 -22.03
C LYS A 185 8.11 7.18 -21.08
N GLY A 186 7.76 7.33 -19.79
CA GLY A 186 8.05 6.35 -18.74
C GLY A 186 6.90 5.37 -18.41
N ARG A 187 5.69 5.59 -18.94
CA ARG A 187 4.46 4.85 -18.55
C ARG A 187 4.50 3.34 -18.70
N GLU A 188 5.33 2.83 -19.62
CA GLU A 188 5.49 1.38 -19.80
C GLU A 188 6.40 0.75 -18.74
N ALA A 189 7.28 1.55 -18.13
CA ALA A 189 8.23 1.08 -17.13
C ALA A 189 7.76 1.35 -15.68
N PHE A 190 6.89 2.37 -15.49
CA PHE A 190 6.48 2.83 -14.16
C PHE A 190 4.98 3.07 -14.09
N CYS A 191 4.39 2.81 -12.92
CA CYS A 191 3.09 3.34 -12.57
C CYS A 191 3.26 4.77 -12.05
N PHE A 192 2.97 5.78 -12.87
CA PHE A 192 2.96 7.15 -12.38
C PHE A 192 1.70 7.44 -11.57
N SER A 193 1.90 8.03 -10.40
CA SER A 193 0.86 8.44 -9.46
C SER A 193 0.85 9.96 -9.31
N VAL A 194 -0.30 10.59 -9.52
CA VAL A 194 -0.47 12.02 -9.27
C VAL A 194 -0.46 12.26 -7.76
N ALA A 195 0.50 13.08 -7.30
CA ALA A 195 0.81 13.23 -5.88
C ALA A 195 1.34 14.63 -5.56
N HIS A 196 1.11 15.10 -4.32
CA HIS A 196 1.72 16.34 -3.79
C HIS A 196 1.69 17.47 -4.82
N THR A 197 0.51 17.85 -5.28
CA THR A 197 0.30 18.65 -6.50
C THR A 197 -0.64 19.82 -6.26
N CYS A 198 -0.42 20.90 -7.01
CA CYS A 198 -1.34 22.01 -7.15
C CYS A 198 -2.23 21.87 -8.41
N ALA A 199 -2.18 20.73 -9.11
CA ALA A 199 -2.90 20.53 -10.36
C ALA A 199 -4.41 20.77 -10.19
N ASP A 200 -4.98 21.48 -11.13
CA ASP A 200 -6.41 21.58 -11.33
C ASP A 200 -6.96 20.37 -12.09
N TYR A 201 -8.24 20.39 -12.38
CA TYR A 201 -8.92 19.31 -13.10
C TYR A 201 -8.33 19.07 -14.50
N ASP A 202 -8.09 20.13 -15.27
CA ASP A 202 -7.62 20.03 -16.65
C ASP A 202 -6.18 19.47 -16.67
N THR A 203 -5.32 19.96 -15.81
CA THR A 203 -3.93 19.49 -15.67
C THR A 203 -3.88 18.00 -15.26
N ALA A 204 -4.71 17.60 -14.29
CA ALA A 204 -4.78 16.21 -13.87
C ALA A 204 -5.33 15.30 -14.97
N SER A 205 -6.37 15.74 -15.71
CA SER A 205 -6.93 15.00 -16.84
C SER A 205 -5.89 14.73 -17.92
N VAL A 206 -5.10 15.76 -18.29
CA VAL A 206 -4.00 15.63 -19.27
C VAL A 206 -2.93 14.65 -18.77
N ALA A 207 -2.64 14.62 -17.45
CA ALA A 207 -1.69 13.67 -16.89
C ALA A 207 -2.19 12.22 -16.99
N PHE A 208 -3.48 11.98 -16.76
CA PHE A 208 -4.09 10.66 -16.94
C PHE A 208 -4.11 10.23 -18.40
N GLU A 209 -4.41 11.14 -19.33
CA GLU A 209 -4.30 10.88 -20.76
C GLU A 209 -2.85 10.59 -21.20
N ALA A 210 -1.87 11.23 -20.57
CA ALA A 210 -0.45 10.98 -20.81
C ALA A 210 0.01 9.60 -20.31
N GLY A 211 -0.73 8.97 -19.37
CA GLY A 211 -0.45 7.62 -18.87
C GLY A 211 -0.25 7.50 -17.35
N ALA A 212 -0.47 8.57 -16.57
CA ALA A 212 -0.63 8.42 -15.13
C ALA A 212 -1.91 7.62 -14.85
N ARG A 213 -1.85 6.65 -13.93
CA ARG A 213 -2.98 5.73 -13.69
C ARG A 213 -3.30 5.53 -12.22
N HIS A 214 -2.73 6.36 -11.37
CA HIS A 214 -2.89 6.27 -9.93
C HIS A 214 -2.91 7.67 -9.30
N VAL A 215 -3.51 7.77 -8.11
CA VAL A 215 -3.48 8.98 -7.27
C VAL A 215 -3.06 8.58 -5.87
N THR A 216 -2.01 9.20 -5.39
CA THR A 216 -1.43 9.00 -4.06
C THR A 216 -2.33 9.62 -3.00
N HIS A 217 -2.56 8.92 -1.88
CA HIS A 217 -3.30 9.34 -0.68
C HIS A 217 -4.35 10.43 -0.96
N LEU A 218 -5.35 10.06 -1.77
CA LEU A 218 -6.41 10.94 -2.30
C LEU A 218 -6.92 11.93 -1.22
N TYR A 219 -7.12 13.18 -1.59
CA TYR A 219 -7.43 14.37 -0.76
C TYR A 219 -6.23 15.00 -0.05
N ASN A 220 -5.18 14.26 0.28
CA ASN A 220 -4.04 14.76 1.03
C ASN A 220 -3.01 15.39 0.07
N ALA A 221 -2.42 16.51 0.49
CA ALA A 221 -1.42 17.25 -0.29
C ALA A 221 -1.85 17.61 -1.73
N MET A 222 -3.14 17.91 -1.95
CA MET A 222 -3.71 18.34 -3.24
C MET A 222 -4.80 19.40 -3.04
N PRO A 223 -5.28 20.09 -4.11
CA PRO A 223 -6.43 21.00 -4.01
C PRO A 223 -7.71 20.27 -3.56
N PRO A 224 -8.57 20.92 -2.75
CA PRO A 224 -9.80 20.30 -2.27
C PRO A 224 -10.78 20.05 -3.42
N PHE A 225 -11.55 18.95 -3.33
CA PHE A 225 -12.66 18.65 -4.21
C PHE A 225 -13.85 19.57 -3.94
N THR A 226 -14.17 20.47 -4.88
CA THR A 226 -15.32 21.34 -4.76
C THR A 226 -16.19 21.29 -6.03
N HIS A 227 -17.46 21.71 -5.92
CA HIS A 227 -18.42 21.65 -7.02
C HIS A 227 -18.10 22.54 -8.25
N ARG A 228 -17.16 23.47 -8.14
CA ARG A 228 -16.68 24.33 -9.26
C ARG A 228 -15.22 24.14 -9.58
N LYS A 229 -14.47 23.52 -8.69
CA LYS A 229 -13.04 23.21 -8.86
C LYS A 229 -12.83 21.77 -8.37
N PRO A 230 -13.13 20.78 -9.22
CA PRO A 230 -13.07 19.37 -8.79
C PRO A 230 -11.64 18.84 -8.64
N GLY A 231 -10.64 19.53 -9.22
CA GLY A 231 -9.23 19.19 -9.05
C GLY A 231 -8.89 17.77 -9.47
N VAL A 232 -7.82 17.23 -8.89
CA VAL A 232 -7.35 15.86 -9.12
C VAL A 232 -8.41 14.82 -8.79
N VAL A 233 -9.16 15.03 -7.70
CA VAL A 233 -10.20 14.08 -7.25
C VAL A 233 -11.29 13.91 -8.31
N GLY A 234 -11.77 15.01 -8.91
CA GLY A 234 -12.78 14.96 -9.95
C GLY A 234 -12.26 14.33 -11.24
N ALA A 235 -11.07 14.70 -11.67
CA ALA A 235 -10.43 14.11 -12.85
C ALA A 235 -10.20 12.60 -12.72
N ALA A 236 -9.73 12.14 -11.56
CA ALA A 236 -9.55 10.72 -11.27
C ALA A 236 -10.89 9.96 -11.19
N ALA A 237 -11.92 10.58 -10.61
CA ALA A 237 -13.25 9.97 -10.50
C ALA A 237 -13.88 9.67 -11.87
N GLU A 238 -13.75 10.59 -12.82
CA GLU A 238 -14.26 10.43 -14.18
C GLU A 238 -13.43 9.47 -15.05
N ASN A 239 -12.14 9.29 -14.76
CA ASN A 239 -11.28 8.40 -15.51
C ASN A 239 -11.34 6.97 -14.95
N GLY A 240 -12.09 6.07 -15.62
CA GLY A 240 -12.27 4.68 -15.20
C GLY A 240 -11.00 3.82 -15.12
N GLY A 241 -9.89 4.27 -15.71
CA GLY A 241 -8.59 3.59 -15.67
C GLY A 241 -7.69 4.04 -14.53
N VAL A 242 -8.13 4.99 -13.68
CA VAL A 242 -7.33 5.54 -12.58
C VAL A 242 -7.76 4.95 -11.25
N THR A 243 -6.81 4.43 -10.49
CA THR A 243 -6.99 3.98 -9.10
C THR A 243 -6.59 5.07 -8.11
N ALA A 244 -7.07 5.00 -6.89
CA ALA A 244 -6.79 6.00 -5.86
C ALA A 244 -6.51 5.36 -4.50
N GLU A 245 -5.48 5.84 -3.82
CA GLU A 245 -5.15 5.44 -2.46
C GLU A 245 -6.05 6.16 -1.44
N LEU A 246 -6.39 5.45 -0.36
CA LEU A 246 -7.06 6.02 0.81
C LEU A 246 -6.37 5.60 2.10
N ILE A 247 -6.10 6.57 2.97
CA ILE A 247 -5.65 6.37 4.35
C ILE A 247 -6.89 6.32 5.24
N CYS A 248 -7.26 5.14 5.72
CA CYS A 248 -8.45 4.94 6.54
C CYS A 248 -8.09 4.74 8.02
N ASP A 249 -7.29 5.63 8.60
CA ASP A 249 -6.82 5.59 9.99
C ASP A 249 -7.78 6.28 10.99
N GLY A 250 -8.79 6.99 10.49
CA GLY A 250 -9.72 7.78 11.31
C GLY A 250 -9.27 9.22 11.58
N ILE A 251 -8.10 9.61 11.09
CA ILE A 251 -7.49 10.95 11.25
C ILE A 251 -7.52 11.69 9.91
N HIS A 252 -6.95 11.09 8.84
CA HIS A 252 -6.76 11.74 7.54
C HIS A 252 -8.06 12.07 6.83
N ILE A 253 -9.06 11.20 6.90
CA ILE A 253 -10.28 11.32 6.09
C ILE A 253 -11.51 11.08 6.96
N HIS A 254 -12.49 12.01 6.88
CA HIS A 254 -13.76 11.87 7.57
C HIS A 254 -14.55 10.64 7.07
N PRO A 255 -15.23 9.86 7.95
CA PRO A 255 -15.92 8.64 7.57
C PRO A 255 -16.95 8.79 6.44
N SER A 256 -17.64 9.92 6.37
CA SER A 256 -18.60 10.17 5.26
C SER A 256 -17.89 10.36 3.91
N VAL A 257 -16.68 10.94 3.92
CA VAL A 257 -15.89 11.12 2.71
C VAL A 257 -15.35 9.76 2.23
N VAL A 258 -14.88 8.91 3.13
CA VAL A 258 -14.47 7.52 2.80
C VAL A 258 -15.61 6.78 2.10
N ARG A 259 -16.83 6.75 2.70
CA ARG A 259 -17.97 6.09 2.08
C ARG A 259 -18.40 6.69 0.73
N SER A 260 -18.29 8.01 0.60
CA SER A 260 -18.60 8.69 -0.66
C SER A 260 -17.59 8.34 -1.74
N THR A 261 -16.31 8.23 -1.38
CA THR A 261 -15.23 7.88 -2.31
C THR A 261 -15.42 6.48 -2.86
N PHE A 262 -15.74 5.49 -2.02
CA PHE A 262 -16.07 4.13 -2.50
C PHE A 262 -17.25 4.13 -3.47
N LYS A 263 -18.27 4.98 -3.26
CA LYS A 263 -19.41 5.10 -4.19
C LYS A 263 -19.04 5.79 -5.50
N ILE A 264 -18.15 6.77 -5.47
CA ILE A 264 -17.76 7.54 -6.65
C ILE A 264 -16.78 6.74 -7.52
N PHE A 265 -15.79 6.09 -6.91
CA PHE A 265 -14.76 5.36 -7.64
C PHE A 265 -15.15 3.90 -7.93
N GLY A 266 -16.04 3.31 -7.13
CA GLY A 266 -16.23 1.85 -7.09
C GLY A 266 -15.13 1.16 -6.29
N ALA A 267 -15.46 0.03 -5.68
CA ALA A 267 -14.51 -0.71 -4.83
C ALA A 267 -13.28 -1.21 -5.60
N GLU A 268 -13.41 -1.41 -6.91
CA GLU A 268 -12.34 -1.92 -7.79
C GLU A 268 -11.21 -0.92 -8.04
N ARG A 269 -11.46 0.37 -7.80
CA ARG A 269 -10.46 1.43 -8.04
C ARG A 269 -9.85 2.01 -6.77
N ILE A 270 -10.30 1.58 -5.60
CA ILE A 270 -9.74 2.02 -4.32
C ILE A 270 -8.62 1.09 -3.88
N VAL A 271 -7.52 1.67 -3.43
CA VAL A 271 -6.39 0.99 -2.80
C VAL A 271 -6.26 1.53 -1.38
N LEU A 272 -6.47 0.69 -0.37
CA LEU A 272 -6.17 1.06 1.00
C LEU A 272 -4.66 1.01 1.24
N ILE A 273 -4.15 2.02 1.92
CA ILE A 273 -2.76 2.14 2.33
C ILE A 273 -2.69 2.51 3.81
N SER A 274 -1.56 2.23 4.45
CA SER A 274 -1.33 2.73 5.80
C SER A 274 -0.72 4.13 5.81
N ASP A 275 0.12 4.44 4.85
CA ASP A 275 0.98 5.64 4.87
C ASP A 275 1.68 5.79 6.22
N SER A 276 2.07 4.65 6.81
CA SER A 276 2.67 4.63 8.15
C SER A 276 4.10 5.16 8.13
N MET A 277 4.48 5.76 9.25
CA MET A 277 5.84 6.19 9.48
C MET A 277 6.48 5.38 10.61
N ARG A 278 7.78 5.54 10.86
CA ARG A 278 8.54 4.72 11.82
C ARG A 278 7.93 4.57 13.20
N ALA A 279 7.03 5.48 13.62
CA ALA A 279 6.34 5.40 14.91
C ALA A 279 5.22 4.36 14.94
N ALA A 280 4.77 3.82 13.80
CA ALA A 280 3.77 2.76 13.80
C ALA A 280 4.25 1.55 14.61
N GLY A 281 3.43 1.10 15.56
CA GLY A 281 3.81 0.07 16.53
C GLY A 281 4.67 0.55 17.71
N MET A 282 4.93 1.86 17.79
CA MET A 282 5.64 2.50 18.89
C MET A 282 4.65 3.28 19.78
N GLY A 283 5.14 3.89 20.85
CA GLY A 283 4.33 4.75 21.72
C GLY A 283 4.41 6.22 21.33
N ASP A 284 3.79 7.07 22.17
CA ASP A 284 3.91 8.52 22.06
C ASP A 284 5.38 8.97 22.17
N GLY A 285 5.74 10.02 21.44
CA GLY A 285 7.11 10.51 21.44
C GLY A 285 7.46 11.36 20.24
N THR A 286 8.73 11.70 20.10
CA THR A 286 9.27 12.40 18.94
C THR A 286 10.03 11.41 18.07
N TYR A 287 9.67 11.39 16.80
CA TYR A 287 10.27 10.55 15.78
C TYR A 287 10.73 11.41 14.61
N THR A 288 11.23 10.78 13.54
CA THR A 288 11.66 11.51 12.34
C THR A 288 10.97 10.97 11.10
N LEU A 289 10.64 11.85 10.15
CA LEU A 289 10.19 11.51 8.81
C LEU A 289 10.83 12.47 7.81
N GLY A 290 11.54 11.95 6.81
CA GLY A 290 12.23 12.77 5.82
C GLY A 290 13.26 13.75 6.41
N GLY A 291 13.82 13.44 7.60
CA GLY A 291 14.76 14.30 8.32
C GLY A 291 14.11 15.44 9.13
N GLN A 292 12.79 15.44 9.28
CA GLN A 292 12.04 16.37 10.11
C GLN A 292 11.51 15.69 11.36
N ASP A 293 11.45 16.42 12.48
CA ASP A 293 10.89 15.92 13.73
C ASP A 293 9.37 15.85 13.64
N VAL A 294 8.81 14.71 14.02
CA VAL A 294 7.38 14.41 14.08
C VAL A 294 6.99 14.09 15.51
N CYS A 295 6.05 14.83 16.07
CA CYS A 295 5.47 14.55 17.37
C CYS A 295 4.29 13.59 17.22
N VAL A 296 4.33 12.49 17.97
CA VAL A 296 3.24 11.48 18.01
C VAL A 296 2.53 11.57 19.35
N ASN A 297 1.21 11.72 19.29
CA ASN A 297 0.31 11.71 20.43
C ASN A 297 -0.93 10.87 20.11
N GLY A 298 -1.04 9.68 20.70
CA GLY A 298 -2.05 8.68 20.34
C GLY A 298 -1.90 8.27 18.86
N ASN A 299 -2.95 8.52 18.07
CA ASN A 299 -2.97 8.16 16.65
C ASN A 299 -2.57 9.32 15.71
N LEU A 300 -2.19 10.46 16.25
CA LEU A 300 -1.85 11.65 15.47
C LEU A 300 -0.33 11.85 15.41
N ALA A 301 0.20 11.98 14.22
CA ALA A 301 1.59 12.32 13.93
C ALA A 301 1.65 13.68 13.22
N GLU A 302 2.33 14.66 13.80
CA GLU A 302 2.36 16.05 13.30
C GLU A 302 3.76 16.62 13.29
N LEU A 303 4.06 17.45 12.29
CA LEU A 303 5.17 18.39 12.32
C LEU A 303 4.88 19.53 13.29
N SER A 304 5.90 20.32 13.63
CA SER A 304 5.78 21.45 14.54
C SER A 304 4.81 22.55 14.07
N ASP A 305 4.47 22.60 12.80
CA ASP A 305 3.51 23.53 12.20
C ASP A 305 2.07 22.98 12.12
N GLY A 306 1.82 21.78 12.67
CA GLY A 306 0.52 21.10 12.64
C GLY A 306 0.23 20.34 11.34
N THR A 307 1.20 20.20 10.44
CA THR A 307 1.06 19.36 9.25
C THR A 307 1.06 17.90 9.66
N ILE A 308 0.03 17.12 9.28
CA ILE A 308 0.00 15.66 9.48
C ILE A 308 1.14 15.04 8.65
N ALA A 309 1.88 14.13 9.27
CA ALA A 309 3.12 13.56 8.74
C ALA A 309 3.08 12.02 8.75
N GLY A 310 2.36 11.44 7.79
CA GLY A 310 2.09 10.01 7.73
C GLY A 310 1.14 9.55 8.83
N SER A 311 0.99 8.25 9.00
CA SER A 311 0.17 7.63 10.04
C SER A 311 1.01 6.82 11.03
N VAL A 312 0.39 6.44 12.14
CA VAL A 312 0.98 5.53 13.15
C VAL A 312 0.23 4.19 13.22
N THR A 313 -0.52 3.87 12.19
CA THR A 313 -1.31 2.65 12.05
C THR A 313 -0.64 1.62 11.14
N ASN A 314 -1.31 0.52 10.83
CA ASN A 314 -0.94 -0.46 9.82
C ASN A 314 -2.13 -0.71 8.88
N LEU A 315 -1.90 -1.37 7.74
CA LEU A 315 -2.95 -1.60 6.75
C LEU A 315 -4.11 -2.46 7.26
N TYR A 316 -3.86 -3.43 8.16
CA TYR A 316 -4.94 -4.25 8.73
C TYR A 316 -5.91 -3.39 9.55
N ASP A 317 -5.38 -2.50 10.38
CA ASP A 317 -6.18 -1.58 11.18
C ASP A 317 -6.86 -0.51 10.32
N CYS A 318 -6.24 -0.05 9.22
CA CYS A 318 -6.88 0.79 8.20
C CYS A 318 -8.09 0.09 7.58
N MET A 319 -7.95 -1.18 7.17
CA MET A 319 -9.04 -1.99 6.63
C MET A 319 -10.19 -2.14 7.65
N LEU A 320 -9.87 -2.46 8.91
CA LEU A 320 -10.88 -2.55 9.97
C LEU A 320 -11.56 -1.21 10.24
N THR A 321 -10.81 -0.12 10.17
CA THR A 321 -11.35 1.23 10.36
C THR A 321 -12.28 1.62 9.21
N ALA A 322 -11.93 1.30 7.96
CA ALA A 322 -12.83 1.48 6.81
C ALA A 322 -14.17 0.72 7.00
N ILE A 323 -14.12 -0.52 7.49
CA ILE A 323 -15.31 -1.31 7.82
C ILE A 323 -16.13 -0.62 8.93
N ARG A 324 -15.49 -0.16 10.02
CA ARG A 324 -16.14 0.60 11.10
C ARG A 324 -16.76 1.92 10.61
N MET A 325 -16.17 2.54 9.60
CA MET A 325 -16.71 3.73 8.93
C MET A 325 -17.92 3.43 8.03
N GLY A 326 -18.25 2.15 7.81
CA GLY A 326 -19.40 1.69 7.04
C GLY A 326 -19.12 1.30 5.60
N VAL A 327 -17.86 1.04 5.25
CA VAL A 327 -17.50 0.36 3.99
C VAL A 327 -17.86 -1.12 4.12
N PRO A 328 -18.50 -1.75 3.12
CA PRO A 328 -18.75 -3.19 3.13
C PRO A 328 -17.45 -3.98 3.32
N ARG A 329 -17.52 -5.06 4.10
CA ARG A 329 -16.34 -5.89 4.42
C ARG A 329 -15.62 -6.38 3.17
N GLU A 330 -16.38 -6.83 2.21
CA GLU A 330 -15.89 -7.37 0.95
C GLU A 330 -15.14 -6.32 0.13
N GLU A 331 -15.63 -5.09 0.12
CA GLU A 331 -15.01 -3.97 -0.58
C GLU A 331 -13.70 -3.53 0.11
N ALA A 332 -13.70 -3.48 1.45
CA ALA A 332 -12.51 -3.13 2.23
C ALA A 332 -11.40 -4.19 2.07
N VAL A 333 -11.76 -5.48 2.08
CA VAL A 333 -10.82 -6.58 1.84
C VAL A 333 -10.25 -6.49 0.43
N ARG A 334 -11.09 -6.27 -0.61
CA ARG A 334 -10.63 -6.10 -1.98
C ARG A 334 -9.63 -4.96 -2.12
N ALA A 335 -9.93 -3.82 -1.50
CA ALA A 335 -9.09 -2.63 -1.53
C ALA A 335 -7.75 -2.78 -0.79
N ALA A 336 -7.63 -3.75 0.14
CA ALA A 336 -6.42 -4.04 0.90
C ALA A 336 -5.65 -5.28 0.39
N THR A 337 -6.17 -6.02 -0.61
CA THR A 337 -5.59 -7.28 -1.08
C THR A 337 -5.38 -7.29 -2.59
N PHE A 338 -6.45 -7.52 -3.36
CA PHE A 338 -6.39 -7.68 -4.82
C PHE A 338 -6.03 -6.39 -5.55
N ASN A 339 -6.66 -5.27 -5.19
CA ASN A 339 -6.43 -4.01 -5.90
C ASN A 339 -4.97 -3.53 -5.81
N PRO A 340 -4.33 -3.47 -4.61
CA PRO A 340 -2.93 -3.11 -4.53
C PRO A 340 -2.00 -4.14 -5.18
N ALA A 341 -2.34 -5.44 -5.15
CA ALA A 341 -1.57 -6.47 -5.86
C ALA A 341 -1.61 -6.25 -7.38
N ALA A 342 -2.79 -5.96 -7.94
CA ALA A 342 -2.96 -5.65 -9.36
C ALA A 342 -2.25 -4.34 -9.75
N LEU A 343 -2.29 -3.31 -8.88
CA LEU A 343 -1.62 -2.03 -9.11
C LEU A 343 -0.12 -2.20 -9.35
N ILE A 344 0.55 -3.04 -8.57
CA ILE A 344 2.00 -3.28 -8.67
C ILE A 344 2.36 -4.52 -9.50
N GLY A 345 1.36 -5.18 -10.13
CA GLY A 345 1.55 -6.29 -11.07
C GLY A 345 2.00 -7.60 -10.43
N ILE A 346 1.53 -7.92 -9.22
CA ILE A 346 1.80 -9.17 -8.52
C ILE A 346 0.55 -10.02 -8.30
N ASP A 347 -0.58 -9.63 -8.86
CA ASP A 347 -1.87 -10.30 -8.72
C ASP A 347 -1.91 -11.71 -9.30
N ALA A 348 -1.01 -12.06 -10.21
CA ALA A 348 -0.81 -13.44 -10.66
C ALA A 348 -0.24 -14.36 -9.56
N GLU A 349 0.42 -13.79 -8.54
CA GLU A 349 1.07 -14.55 -7.48
C GLU A 349 0.34 -14.51 -6.13
N CYS A 350 -0.30 -13.37 -5.78
CA CYS A 350 -0.93 -13.12 -4.48
C CYS A 350 -2.15 -12.19 -4.60
N GLY A 351 -2.71 -11.73 -3.46
CA GLY A 351 -3.85 -10.80 -3.40
C GLY A 351 -5.23 -11.44 -3.58
N SER A 352 -5.32 -12.73 -3.87
CA SER A 352 -6.57 -13.49 -3.88
C SER A 352 -6.35 -14.97 -3.55
N LEU A 353 -7.39 -15.66 -3.09
CA LEU A 353 -7.36 -17.10 -2.79
C LEU A 353 -7.71 -17.88 -4.07
N GLN A 354 -6.66 -18.24 -4.84
CA GLN A 354 -6.79 -18.99 -6.10
C GLN A 354 -5.79 -20.14 -6.14
N ALA A 355 -6.20 -21.28 -6.72
CA ALA A 355 -5.29 -22.37 -6.97
C ALA A 355 -4.11 -21.92 -7.85
N GLY A 356 -2.90 -22.32 -7.49
CA GLY A 356 -1.65 -21.93 -8.14
C GLY A 356 -0.97 -20.69 -7.54
N LYS A 357 -1.67 -19.81 -6.81
CA LYS A 357 -1.09 -18.65 -6.14
C LYS A 357 -0.35 -19.04 -4.86
N LYS A 358 0.50 -18.16 -4.38
CA LYS A 358 1.18 -18.31 -3.09
C LYS A 358 0.17 -18.44 -1.96
N ALA A 359 0.45 -19.31 -1.02
CA ALA A 359 -0.36 -19.47 0.18
C ALA A 359 -0.06 -18.35 1.18
N ASP A 360 -0.46 -17.13 0.80
CA ASP A 360 -0.43 -15.92 1.61
C ASP A 360 -1.85 -15.73 2.16
N ILE A 361 -2.09 -16.11 3.42
CA ILE A 361 -3.43 -16.31 3.94
C ILE A 361 -3.54 -15.75 5.34
N LEU A 362 -4.65 -15.08 5.61
CA LEU A 362 -5.04 -14.65 6.95
C LEU A 362 -6.24 -15.45 7.43
N VAL A 363 -6.19 -15.84 8.67
CA VAL A 363 -7.33 -16.44 9.38
C VAL A 363 -7.77 -15.48 10.47
N ALA A 364 -9.02 -15.04 10.41
CA ALA A 364 -9.64 -14.15 11.39
C ALA A 364 -10.91 -14.78 11.97
N ASP A 365 -11.34 -14.31 13.16
CA ASP A 365 -12.62 -14.70 13.74
C ASP A 365 -13.78 -13.86 13.15
N LYS A 366 -14.99 -14.08 13.68
CA LYS A 366 -16.22 -13.37 13.25
C LYS A 366 -16.15 -11.84 13.41
N ASP A 367 -15.34 -11.36 14.32
CA ASP A 367 -15.13 -9.94 14.61
C ASP A 367 -13.94 -9.36 13.82
N PHE A 368 -13.38 -10.17 12.89
CA PHE A 368 -12.18 -9.84 12.14
C PHE A 368 -10.94 -9.64 13.03
N CYS A 369 -10.90 -10.28 14.21
CA CYS A 369 -9.67 -10.35 14.97
C CYS A 369 -8.72 -11.37 14.32
N LEU A 370 -7.53 -10.93 13.94
CA LEU A 370 -6.52 -11.76 13.28
C LEU A 370 -6.06 -12.90 14.24
N LYS A 371 -6.14 -14.14 13.80
CA LYS A 371 -5.75 -15.34 14.57
C LYS A 371 -4.49 -16.01 14.03
N GLU A 372 -4.34 -16.04 12.72
CA GLU A 372 -3.19 -16.69 12.10
C GLU A 372 -2.78 -15.94 10.82
N VAL A 373 -1.48 -15.85 10.62
CA VAL A 373 -0.88 -15.36 9.38
C VAL A 373 -0.03 -16.46 8.77
N ILE A 374 -0.29 -16.77 7.52
CA ILE A 374 0.46 -17.73 6.73
C ILE A 374 1.09 -16.98 5.57
N LYS A 375 2.40 -17.09 5.45
CA LYS A 375 3.17 -16.52 4.33
C LYS A 375 3.86 -17.65 3.57
N SER A 376 3.58 -17.77 2.26
CA SER A 376 4.14 -18.82 1.41
C SER A 376 3.97 -20.23 2.03
N GLY A 377 2.80 -20.52 2.62
CA GLY A 377 2.47 -21.78 3.28
C GLY A 377 3.01 -21.96 4.70
N ILE A 378 3.88 -21.08 5.16
CA ILE A 378 4.50 -21.11 6.50
C ILE A 378 3.70 -20.21 7.45
N THR A 379 3.30 -20.76 8.61
CA THR A 379 2.67 -19.96 9.65
C THR A 379 3.69 -19.05 10.32
N THR A 380 3.50 -17.73 10.18
CA THR A 380 4.39 -16.71 10.72
C THR A 380 3.89 -16.10 12.03
N MET A 381 2.58 -16.19 12.30
CA MET A 381 1.96 -15.66 13.51
C MET A 381 0.72 -16.48 13.89
N ILE A 382 0.55 -16.75 15.20
CA ILE A 382 -0.67 -17.30 15.84
C ILE A 382 -0.99 -16.44 17.06
N ARG A 383 -2.28 -16.04 17.22
CA ARG A 383 -2.82 -15.26 18.36
C ARG A 383 -3.96 -15.97 19.06
#